data_84e309b07bc4c2c13daff07be5ce25de
#
_entry.id   84e309b07bc4c2c13daff07be5ce25de
#
_cell.length_a   1.000
_cell.length_b   1.000
_cell.length_c   1.000
_cell.angle_alpha   90.00
_cell.angle_beta   90.00
_cell.angle_gamma   90.00
#
_symmetry.space_group_name_H-M   'P 1'
#
loop_
_entity.id
_entity.type
_entity.pdbx_description
1 polymer ?
#
loop_
_entity_poly.entity_id
_entity_poly.type
_entity_poly.pdbx_seq_one_letter_code
_entity_poly.pdbx_strand_id
1 'polypeptide(L)'
;MKKYDPTRYSSAVGEAWMHTSFKTKFTHEIFDIKEVREYCLNLFKEAFNRYKIECRKIGFDSNHVHMMIDLGNYSRPQAAKMLKGYTAKKLLQKFPLIKKKYFWGSGLWSPAYYMYSVGKDMQFMESYIMKQKYSLDNIVQLKLNSFVHATGL
;
A
#
# COMPACT_ATOMS: atom_id res chain seq x y z
N MET A 1 -23.92 -15.48 -1.54
CA MET A 1 -23.57 -14.12 -1.09
C MET A 1 -23.09 -14.21 0.35
N LYS A 2 -21.80 -13.93 0.63
CA LYS A 2 -21.34 -13.88 2.02
C LYS A 2 -22.09 -12.74 2.73
N LYS A 3 -22.70 -13.06 3.86
CA LYS A 3 -23.37 -12.08 4.69
C LYS A 3 -22.31 -11.06 5.15
N TYR A 4 -22.58 -9.80 4.93
CA TYR A 4 -21.72 -8.71 5.39
C TYR A 4 -21.61 -8.78 6.91
N ASP A 5 -20.39 -8.96 7.41
CA ASP A 5 -20.09 -8.96 8.83
C ASP A 5 -19.11 -7.82 9.13
N PRO A 6 -19.57 -6.73 9.78
CA PRO A 6 -18.69 -5.60 10.05
C PRO A 6 -17.59 -5.97 11.04
N THR A 7 -16.43 -5.35 10.85
CA THR A 7 -15.29 -5.54 11.74
C THR A 7 -15.62 -5.13 13.17
N ARG A 8 -15.25 -5.98 14.13
CA ARG A 8 -15.49 -5.74 15.55
C ARG A 8 -14.22 -5.28 16.25
N TYR A 9 -14.36 -4.23 17.03
CA TYR A 9 -13.31 -3.70 17.90
C TYR A 9 -13.74 -3.84 19.36
N SER A 10 -12.81 -3.65 20.31
CA SER A 10 -13.08 -3.87 21.73
C SER A 10 -14.31 -3.13 22.27
N SER A 11 -14.61 -1.96 21.73
CA SER A 11 -15.73 -1.09 22.18
C SER A 11 -16.61 -0.61 21.04
N ALA A 12 -16.39 -1.11 19.82
CA ALA A 12 -17.12 -0.63 18.65
C ALA A 12 -17.30 -1.74 17.60
N VAL A 13 -18.35 -1.61 16.81
CA VAL A 13 -18.59 -2.41 15.61
C VAL A 13 -18.79 -1.46 14.45
N GLY A 14 -18.05 -1.66 13.37
CA GLY A 14 -18.16 -0.81 12.18
C GLY A 14 -16.95 -0.91 11.29
N GLU A 15 -16.93 -0.06 10.30
CA GLU A 15 -15.87 0.04 9.31
C GLU A 15 -15.58 1.49 8.96
N ALA A 16 -14.32 1.77 8.64
CA ALA A 16 -13.87 3.08 8.20
C ALA A 16 -12.92 2.90 7.01
N TRP A 17 -13.46 2.42 5.89
CA TRP A 17 -12.71 2.17 4.67
C TRP A 17 -12.28 3.47 4.01
N MET A 18 -10.98 3.58 3.77
CA MET A 18 -10.35 4.75 3.18
C MET A 18 -9.52 4.37 1.97
N HIS A 19 -9.70 5.11 0.88
CA HIS A 19 -8.71 5.15 -0.19
C HIS A 19 -7.55 6.03 0.27
N THR A 20 -6.38 5.42 0.40
CA THR A 20 -5.19 6.07 0.95
C THR A 20 -4.07 6.05 -0.07
N SER A 21 -3.36 7.17 -0.21
CA SER A 21 -2.21 7.26 -1.09
C SER A 21 -1.04 7.95 -0.40
N PHE A 22 0.15 7.36 -0.52
CA PHE A 22 1.42 7.94 -0.09
C PHE A 22 2.32 8.11 -1.30
N LYS A 23 2.86 9.31 -1.45
CA LYS A 23 3.80 9.65 -2.52
C LYS A 23 5.21 9.71 -1.95
N THR A 24 6.19 9.27 -2.73
CA THR A 24 7.60 9.41 -2.37
C THR A 24 8.00 10.87 -2.31
N LYS A 25 8.92 11.21 -1.40
CA LYS A 25 9.47 12.55 -1.31
C LYS A 25 10.22 12.88 -2.60
N PHE A 26 10.05 14.09 -3.10
CA PHE A 26 10.59 14.56 -4.37
C PHE A 26 10.08 13.79 -5.59
N THR A 27 9.00 13.02 -5.46
CA THR A 27 8.39 12.23 -6.54
C THR A 27 9.33 11.22 -7.22
N HIS A 28 10.35 10.75 -6.52
CA HIS A 28 11.28 9.77 -7.07
C HIS A 28 10.60 8.45 -7.42
N GLU A 29 10.86 7.96 -8.62
CA GLU A 29 10.21 6.78 -9.21
C GLU A 29 10.89 5.47 -8.77
N ILE A 30 11.10 5.31 -7.47
CA ILE A 30 11.81 4.16 -6.89
C ILE A 30 11.07 2.83 -7.03
N PHE A 31 9.75 2.88 -7.20
CA PHE A 31 8.93 1.66 -7.33
C PHE A 31 8.98 1.05 -8.74
N ASP A 32 9.62 1.69 -9.68
CA ASP A 32 10.01 1.04 -10.94
C ASP A 32 11.11 -0.01 -10.73
N ILE A 33 11.85 0.09 -9.64
CA ILE A 33 12.83 -0.93 -9.23
C ILE A 33 12.06 -2.08 -8.54
N LYS A 34 12.04 -3.24 -9.20
CA LYS A 34 11.24 -4.39 -8.76
C LYS A 34 11.51 -4.81 -7.30
N GLU A 35 12.78 -4.92 -6.91
CA GLU A 35 13.15 -5.34 -5.56
C GLU A 35 12.67 -4.35 -4.50
N VAL A 36 12.76 -3.04 -4.78
CA VAL A 36 12.28 -1.98 -3.89
C VAL A 36 10.77 -2.06 -3.73
N ARG A 37 10.06 -2.21 -4.83
CA ARG A 37 8.60 -2.33 -4.85
C ARG A 37 8.11 -3.56 -4.08
N GLU A 38 8.67 -4.73 -4.35
CA GLU A 38 8.30 -5.97 -3.68
C GLU A 38 8.60 -5.93 -2.18
N TYR A 39 9.75 -5.39 -1.81
CA TYR A 39 10.10 -5.22 -0.41
C TYR A 39 9.16 -4.25 0.31
N CYS A 40 8.83 -3.13 -0.32
CA CYS A 40 7.88 -2.17 0.21
C CYS A 40 6.48 -2.78 0.41
N LEU A 41 6.01 -3.58 -0.54
CA LEU A 41 4.75 -4.31 -0.41
C LEU A 41 4.76 -5.22 0.83
N ASN A 42 5.84 -5.97 1.03
CA ASN A 42 5.98 -6.84 2.18
C ASN A 42 6.00 -6.06 3.50
N LEU A 43 6.65 -4.90 3.51
CA LEU A 43 6.65 -4.01 4.69
C LEU A 43 5.25 -3.49 5.02
N PHE A 44 4.46 -3.14 4.01
CA PHE A 44 3.06 -2.77 4.24
C PHE A 44 2.25 -3.92 4.83
N LYS A 45 2.42 -5.14 4.31
CA LYS A 45 1.75 -6.32 4.87
C LYS A 45 2.15 -6.57 6.33
N GLU A 46 3.42 -6.43 6.65
CA GLU A 46 3.91 -6.53 8.04
C GLU A 46 3.27 -5.46 8.94
N ALA A 47 3.22 -4.22 8.45
CA ALA A 47 2.63 -3.11 9.19
C ALA A 47 1.12 -3.31 9.42
N PHE A 48 0.39 -3.77 8.40
CA PHE A 48 -1.03 -4.09 8.54
C PHE A 48 -1.26 -5.15 9.61
N ASN A 49 -0.46 -6.18 9.62
CA ASN A 49 -0.55 -7.24 10.62
C ASN A 49 -0.19 -6.72 12.03
N ARG A 50 0.88 -5.95 12.14
CA ARG A 50 1.32 -5.37 13.42
C ARG A 50 0.30 -4.44 14.04
N TYR A 51 -0.27 -3.55 13.25
CA TYR A 51 -1.23 -2.54 13.72
C TYR A 51 -2.69 -2.98 13.60
N LYS A 52 -2.92 -4.20 13.11
CA LYS A 52 -4.27 -4.76 12.91
C LYS A 52 -5.14 -3.85 12.02
N ILE A 53 -4.54 -3.38 10.94
CA ILE A 53 -5.23 -2.62 9.90
C ILE A 53 -5.55 -3.57 8.75
N GLU A 54 -6.82 -3.69 8.40
CA GLU A 54 -7.23 -4.47 7.24
C GLU A 54 -6.95 -3.70 5.96
N CYS A 55 -6.38 -4.39 4.99
CA CYS A 55 -6.16 -3.86 3.65
C CYS A 55 -6.87 -4.76 2.64
N ARG A 56 -7.76 -4.17 1.84
CA ARG A 56 -8.52 -4.88 0.84
C ARG A 56 -7.80 -4.93 -0.50
N LYS A 57 -7.20 -3.81 -0.89
CA LYS A 57 -6.42 -3.66 -2.11
C LYS A 57 -5.22 -2.77 -1.87
N ILE A 58 -4.11 -3.09 -2.55
CA ILE A 58 -2.91 -2.27 -2.58
C ILE A 58 -2.28 -2.35 -3.97
N GLY A 59 -1.87 -1.22 -4.49
CA GLY A 59 -1.21 -1.12 -5.78
C GLY A 59 -0.16 -0.02 -5.77
N PHE A 60 0.88 -0.20 -6.58
CA PHE A 60 1.98 0.76 -6.73
C PHE A 60 1.96 1.39 -8.12
N ASP A 61 2.28 2.65 -8.16
CA ASP A 61 2.76 3.33 -9.36
C ASP A 61 4.24 3.66 -9.17
N SER A 62 4.88 4.30 -10.13
CA SER A 62 6.33 4.57 -10.10
C SER A 62 6.78 5.29 -8.84
N ASN A 63 6.00 6.24 -8.33
CA ASN A 63 6.37 7.13 -7.23
C ASN A 63 5.35 7.21 -6.09
N HIS A 64 4.36 6.33 -6.07
CA HIS A 64 3.35 6.32 -5.00
C HIS A 64 2.68 4.96 -4.86
N VAL A 65 2.03 4.78 -3.73
CA VAL A 65 1.23 3.61 -3.41
C VAL A 65 -0.22 4.03 -3.19
N HIS A 66 -1.15 3.24 -3.71
CA HIS A 66 -2.58 3.35 -3.41
C HIS A 66 -3.04 2.12 -2.65
N MET A 67 -3.85 2.32 -1.64
CA MET A 67 -4.39 1.23 -0.85
C MET A 67 -5.80 1.54 -0.36
N MET A 68 -6.58 0.51 -0.17
CA MET A 68 -7.88 0.60 0.50
C MET A 68 -7.76 -0.08 1.85
N ILE A 69 -7.81 0.70 2.91
CA ILE A 69 -7.60 0.25 4.28
C ILE A 69 -8.78 0.62 5.18
N ASP A 70 -9.02 -0.23 6.17
CA ASP A 70 -9.96 0.07 7.25
C ASP A 70 -9.21 0.67 8.43
N LEU A 71 -9.49 1.93 8.76
CA LEU A 71 -8.84 2.63 9.86
C LEU A 71 -9.15 2.02 11.22
N GLY A 72 -10.28 1.32 11.35
CA GLY A 72 -10.70 0.87 12.66
C GLY A 72 -10.92 2.04 13.61
N ASN A 73 -10.27 1.96 14.78
CA ASN A 73 -10.31 3.02 15.77
C ASN A 73 -9.21 4.06 15.63
N TYR A 74 -8.34 3.93 14.62
CA TYR A 74 -7.29 4.92 14.40
C TYR A 74 -7.83 6.17 13.72
N SER A 75 -7.29 7.32 14.08
CA SER A 75 -7.48 8.53 13.28
C SER A 75 -6.68 8.46 11.98
N ARG A 76 -7.03 9.30 11.01
CA ARG A 76 -6.26 9.40 9.76
C ARG A 76 -4.78 9.72 10.02
N PRO A 77 -4.43 10.74 10.85
CA PRO A 77 -3.02 11.03 11.14
C PRO A 77 -2.29 9.88 11.83
N GLN A 78 -2.94 9.17 12.76
CA GLN A 78 -2.34 8.01 13.44
C GLN A 78 -2.00 6.90 12.44
N ALA A 79 -2.95 6.51 11.60
CA ALA A 79 -2.74 5.46 10.60
C ALA A 79 -1.64 5.84 9.61
N ALA A 80 -1.66 7.08 9.10
CA ALA A 80 -0.63 7.56 8.19
C ALA A 80 0.76 7.54 8.83
N LYS A 81 0.88 8.04 10.05
CA LYS A 81 2.15 8.07 10.79
C LYS A 81 2.72 6.66 11.02
N MET A 82 1.87 5.72 11.44
CA MET A 82 2.30 4.34 11.68
C MET A 82 2.76 3.65 10.41
N LEU A 83 1.97 3.71 9.35
CA LEU A 83 2.28 3.04 8.08
C LEU A 83 3.49 3.66 7.40
N LYS A 84 3.57 4.97 7.34
CA LYS A 84 4.71 5.69 6.75
C LYS A 84 5.99 5.47 7.56
N GLY A 85 5.92 5.55 8.87
CA GLY A 85 7.08 5.37 9.74
C GLY A 85 7.66 3.96 9.66
N TYR A 86 6.81 2.95 9.74
CA TYR A 86 7.23 1.54 9.65
C TYR A 86 7.91 1.23 8.32
N THR A 87 7.28 1.61 7.23
CA THR A 87 7.78 1.29 5.89
C THR A 87 9.02 2.09 5.52
N ALA A 88 9.04 3.39 5.81
CA ALA A 88 10.17 4.26 5.46
C ALA A 88 11.47 3.84 6.14
N LYS A 89 11.43 3.61 7.44
CA LYS A 89 12.62 3.24 8.21
C LYS A 89 13.24 1.95 7.68
N LYS A 90 12.43 0.91 7.52
CA LYS A 90 12.91 -0.41 7.11
C LYS A 90 13.32 -0.45 5.65
N LEU A 91 12.61 0.25 4.76
CA LEU A 91 12.97 0.31 3.35
C LEU A 91 14.34 0.98 3.15
N LEU A 92 14.56 2.13 3.78
CA LEU A 92 15.82 2.85 3.64
C LEU A 92 16.99 2.14 4.33
N GLN A 93 16.75 1.35 5.36
CA GLN A 93 17.77 0.47 5.95
C GLN A 93 18.15 -0.68 5.02
N LYS A 94 17.18 -1.26 4.33
CA LYS A 94 17.41 -2.35 3.38
C LYS A 94 18.14 -1.88 2.13
N PHE A 95 17.86 -0.68 1.67
CA PHE A 95 18.42 -0.12 0.44
C PHE A 95 19.21 1.18 0.72
N PRO A 96 20.39 1.08 1.35
CA PRO A 96 21.16 2.27 1.73
C PRO A 96 21.61 3.11 0.54
N LEU A 97 21.81 2.51 -0.64
CA LEU A 97 22.15 3.23 -1.86
C LEU A 97 20.97 4.08 -2.38
N ILE A 98 19.75 3.57 -2.24
CA ILE A 98 18.53 4.33 -2.56
C ILE A 98 18.41 5.55 -1.63
N LYS A 99 18.63 5.34 -0.34
CA LYS A 99 18.66 6.45 0.63
C LYS A 99 19.70 7.51 0.24
N LYS A 100 20.91 7.08 -0.04
CA LYS A 100 22.01 7.98 -0.39
C LYS A 100 21.76 8.76 -1.68
N LYS A 101 21.22 8.09 -2.71
CA LYS A 101 21.00 8.68 -4.03
C LYS A 101 19.80 9.63 -4.08
N TYR A 102 18.68 9.24 -3.47
CA TYR A 102 17.38 9.90 -3.65
C TYR A 102 16.87 10.62 -2.40
N PHE A 103 17.22 10.17 -1.22
CA PHE A 103 16.63 10.63 0.04
C PHE A 103 17.67 11.10 1.06
N TRP A 104 18.79 11.57 0.59
CA TRP A 104 19.85 12.09 1.46
C TRP A 104 19.32 13.19 2.37
N GLY A 105 19.49 13.02 3.68
CA GLY A 105 19.02 13.97 4.69
C GLY A 105 17.50 14.10 4.80
N SER A 106 16.74 13.18 4.20
CA SER A 106 15.27 13.21 4.24
C SER A 106 14.68 11.83 4.52
N GLY A 107 13.34 11.77 4.70
CA GLY A 107 12.59 10.54 4.75
C GLY A 107 12.13 10.06 3.37
N LEU A 108 11.56 8.86 3.33
CA LEU A 108 11.06 8.23 2.10
C LEU A 108 9.82 8.92 1.55
N TRP A 109 8.84 9.18 2.41
CA TRP A 109 7.52 9.66 2.02
C TRP A 109 7.41 11.18 2.07
N SER A 110 6.65 11.74 1.15
CA SER A 110 6.20 13.13 1.24
C SER A 110 5.45 13.35 2.56
N PRO A 111 5.58 14.52 3.22
CA PRO A 111 4.84 14.80 4.46
C PRO A 111 3.32 14.73 4.27
N ALA A 112 2.82 15.09 3.10
CA ALA A 112 1.40 14.99 2.77
C ALA A 112 0.96 13.54 2.53
N TYR A 113 -0.32 13.30 2.72
CA TYR A 113 -0.97 12.05 2.33
C TYR A 113 -2.39 12.34 1.87
N TYR A 114 -2.92 11.41 1.09
CA TYR A 114 -4.28 11.45 0.58
C TYR A 114 -5.08 10.35 1.28
N MET A 115 -6.25 10.69 1.79
CA MET A 115 -7.09 9.71 2.48
C MET A 115 -8.57 10.13 2.39
N TYR A 116 -9.34 9.35 1.63
CA TYR A 116 -10.76 9.58 1.40
C TYR A 116 -11.60 8.40 1.85
N SER A 117 -12.75 8.70 2.45
CA SER A 117 -13.76 7.70 2.72
C SER A 117 -14.36 7.17 1.41
N VAL A 118 -14.39 5.84 1.22
CA VAL A 118 -14.89 5.24 -0.02
C VAL A 118 -16.39 4.98 0.00
N GLY A 119 -17.00 4.83 1.16
CA GLY A 119 -18.46 4.71 1.27
C GLY A 119 -19.05 3.70 0.30
N LYS A 120 -20.07 4.15 -0.46
CA LYS A 120 -20.77 3.34 -1.46
C LYS A 120 -19.95 3.07 -2.73
N ASP A 121 -18.87 3.80 -2.94
CA ASP A 121 -18.02 3.71 -4.13
C ASP A 121 -16.87 2.70 -3.98
N MET A 122 -16.97 1.78 -3.02
CA MET A 122 -15.92 0.82 -2.71
C MET A 122 -15.50 -0.01 -3.92
N GLN A 123 -16.44 -0.53 -4.70
CA GLN A 123 -16.13 -1.30 -5.91
C GLN A 123 -15.41 -0.49 -6.98
N PHE A 124 -15.81 0.76 -7.16
CA PHE A 124 -15.13 1.66 -8.08
C PHE A 124 -13.68 1.93 -7.63
N MET A 125 -13.46 2.19 -6.34
CA MET A 125 -12.12 2.39 -5.78
C MET A 125 -11.26 1.14 -5.84
N GLU A 126 -11.83 -0.04 -5.61
CA GLU A 126 -11.13 -1.31 -5.82
C GLU A 126 -10.65 -1.44 -7.27
N SER A 127 -11.53 -1.20 -8.23
CA SER A 127 -11.20 -1.23 -9.65
C SER A 127 -10.13 -0.21 -10.03
N TYR A 128 -10.20 0.99 -9.47
CA TYR A 128 -9.20 2.03 -9.69
C TYR A 128 -7.82 1.61 -9.18
N ILE A 129 -7.74 1.06 -7.96
CA ILE A 129 -6.48 0.59 -7.38
C ILE A 129 -5.91 -0.58 -8.18
N MET A 130 -6.78 -1.48 -8.65
CA MET A 130 -6.40 -2.61 -9.51
C MET A 130 -5.76 -2.17 -10.84
N LYS A 131 -6.12 -1.00 -11.35
CA LYS A 131 -5.56 -0.44 -12.58
C LYS A 131 -4.21 0.25 -12.39
N GLN A 132 -3.71 0.35 -11.17
CA GLN A 132 -2.37 0.89 -10.95
C GLN A 132 -1.32 0.01 -11.62
N LYS A 133 -0.26 0.65 -12.11
CA LYS A 133 0.80 0.01 -12.92
C LYS A 133 1.34 -1.28 -12.30
N TYR A 134 1.48 -1.29 -10.98
CA TYR A 134 2.04 -2.41 -10.23
C TYR A 134 1.10 -2.86 -9.10
N SER A 135 -0.16 -3.12 -9.41
CA SER A 135 -1.06 -3.73 -8.44
C SER A 135 -0.67 -5.20 -8.19
N LEU A 136 -1.00 -5.72 -7.01
CA LEU A 136 -0.68 -7.10 -6.66
C LEU A 136 -1.28 -8.10 -7.67
N ASP A 137 -2.54 -7.89 -8.07
CA ASP A 137 -3.20 -8.78 -9.01
C ASP A 137 -2.59 -8.70 -10.41
N ASN A 138 -2.18 -7.50 -10.85
CA ASN A 138 -1.46 -7.33 -12.11
C ASN A 138 -0.09 -8.03 -12.08
N ILE A 139 0.64 -7.95 -10.97
CA ILE A 139 1.92 -8.64 -10.79
C ILE A 139 1.72 -10.16 -10.86
N VAL A 140 0.71 -10.68 -10.16
CA VAL A 140 0.39 -12.12 -10.18
C VAL A 140 0.03 -12.57 -11.59
N GLN A 141 -0.79 -11.81 -12.31
CA GLN A 141 -1.17 -12.12 -13.68
C GLN A 141 0.02 -12.14 -14.63
N LEU A 142 0.92 -11.17 -14.51
CA LEU A 142 2.16 -11.12 -15.31
C LEU A 142 3.05 -12.34 -15.04
N LYS A 143 3.19 -12.76 -13.79
CA LYS A 143 3.94 -13.96 -13.41
C LYS A 143 3.33 -15.23 -14.00
N LEU A 144 2.00 -15.36 -13.96
CA LEU A 144 1.28 -16.48 -14.56
C LEU A 144 1.48 -16.53 -16.07
N ASN A 145 1.36 -15.39 -16.76
CA ASN A 145 1.56 -15.30 -18.18
C ASN A 145 2.99 -15.68 -18.59
N SER A 146 3.98 -15.21 -17.82
CA SER A 146 5.40 -15.57 -18.04
C SER A 146 5.64 -17.07 -17.87
N PHE A 147 5.00 -17.69 -16.86
CA PHE A 147 5.08 -19.13 -16.62
C PHE A 147 4.47 -19.91 -17.79
N VAL A 148 3.30 -19.53 -18.28
CA VAL A 148 2.63 -20.17 -19.42
C VAL A 148 3.50 -20.09 -20.67
N HIS A 149 4.11 -18.94 -20.97
CA HIS A 149 5.01 -18.79 -22.11
C HIS A 149 6.30 -19.63 -21.98
N ALA A 150 6.86 -19.70 -20.77
CA ALA A 150 8.08 -20.50 -20.51
C ALA A 150 7.85 -22.00 -20.60
N THR A 151 6.65 -22.49 -20.30
CA THR A 151 6.29 -23.93 -20.33
C THR A 151 5.68 -24.38 -21.64
N GLY A 152 5.39 -23.46 -22.57
CA GLY A 152 4.78 -23.80 -23.86
C GLY A 152 3.34 -24.29 -23.78
N LEU A 153 2.69 -23.99 -22.69
CA LEU A 153 1.28 -24.35 -22.44
C LEU A 153 0.31 -23.32 -22.99
#